data_8b83d028e75eef6985f882b4a5663d26
#
_entry.id   8b83d028e75eef6985f882b4a5663d26
#
_cell.length_a   1.000
_cell.length_b   1.000
_cell.length_c   1.000
_cell.angle_alpha   90.00
_cell.angle_beta   90.00
_cell.angle_gamma   90.00
#
_symmetry.space_group_name_H-M   'P 1'
#
loop_
_entity.id
_entity.type
_entity.pdbx_description
1 polymer ?
#
loop_
_entity_poly.entity_id
_entity_poly.type
_entity_poly.pdbx_seq_one_letter_code
_entity_poly.pdbx_strand_id
1 'polypeptide(L)'
;GVVCAVPFLRERDILRLKDDSTLSRAEEIQLAVENHYKSVVKAAIDRMGAKRVPLIATGHLFTVGSPKGEDVNELYIGATGAVPVNIFPSEIDYLALGHIHRAYSIGGDKTRNYCGAPIPLTFEEANLEKLVRLVDFEPDEIKVADIQVPKFDRLVSVQGSQTEISTKLKELAGQDEKIL
;
A
#
# COMPACT_ATOMS: atom_id res chain seq x y z
N GLY A 1 18.80 -8.23 7.27
CA GLY A 1 17.73 -7.36 7.76
C GLY A 1 16.70 -8.10 8.60
N VAL A 2 15.86 -7.34 9.27
CA VAL A 2 14.71 -7.86 10.02
C VAL A 2 13.44 -7.31 9.39
N VAL A 3 12.43 -8.16 9.21
CA VAL A 3 11.14 -7.78 8.65
C VAL A 3 10.06 -7.91 9.71
N CYS A 4 9.39 -6.81 10.00
CA CYS A 4 8.15 -6.74 10.76
C CYS A 4 6.98 -6.96 9.80
N ALA A 5 6.57 -8.21 9.62
CA ALA A 5 5.50 -8.57 8.70
C ALA A 5 4.12 -8.30 9.35
N VAL A 6 3.65 -7.05 9.27
CA VAL A 6 2.35 -6.66 9.80
C VAL A 6 1.28 -6.87 8.72
N PRO A 7 0.27 -7.71 8.98
CA PRO A 7 -0.82 -7.96 8.05
C PRO A 7 -1.86 -6.83 8.08
N PHE A 8 -2.94 -6.99 7.31
CA PHE A 8 -4.13 -6.15 7.48
C PHE A 8 -4.68 -6.27 8.91
N LEU A 9 -4.74 -5.13 9.59
CA LEU A 9 -5.21 -5.04 10.98
C LEU A 9 -6.71 -4.75 11.01
N ARG A 10 -7.51 -5.72 11.45
CA ARG A 10 -8.93 -5.48 11.71
C ARG A 10 -9.10 -4.82 13.06
N GLU A 11 -10.07 -3.96 13.22
CA GLU A 11 -10.37 -3.29 14.48
C GLU A 11 -10.43 -4.26 15.68
N ARG A 12 -11.14 -5.37 15.51
CA ARG A 12 -11.28 -6.40 16.55
C ARG A 12 -9.96 -7.07 16.97
N ASP A 13 -8.92 -6.99 16.12
CA ASP A 13 -7.62 -7.62 16.39
C ASP A 13 -6.71 -6.68 17.20
N ILE A 14 -6.96 -5.36 17.13
CA ILE A 14 -6.11 -4.34 17.74
C ILE A 14 -6.78 -3.52 18.85
N LEU A 15 -8.11 -3.38 18.79
CA LEU A 15 -8.83 -2.61 19.80
C LEU A 15 -9.10 -3.46 21.03
N ARG A 16 -8.72 -2.91 22.18
CA ARG A 16 -9.19 -3.37 23.48
C ARG A 16 -10.24 -2.37 23.94
N LEU A 17 -11.51 -2.79 23.92
CA LEU A 17 -12.60 -1.95 24.41
C LEU A 17 -12.31 -1.57 25.87
N LYS A 18 -12.29 -0.26 26.14
CA LYS A 18 -12.28 0.32 27.47
C LYS A 18 -13.58 1.08 27.61
N ASP A 19 -14.37 0.72 28.61
CA ASP A 19 -15.70 1.30 28.83
C ASP A 19 -15.65 2.81 29.19
N ASP A 20 -14.48 3.34 29.58
CA ASP A 20 -14.29 4.73 30.02
C ASP A 20 -13.41 5.56 29.05
N SER A 21 -13.34 5.19 27.77
CA SER A 21 -12.53 5.97 26.80
C SER A 21 -13.22 7.30 26.48
N THR A 22 -12.48 8.40 26.58
CA THR A 22 -12.91 9.74 26.13
C THR A 22 -12.56 10.03 24.67
N LEU A 23 -11.85 9.10 24.02
CA LEU A 23 -11.41 9.23 22.63
C LEU A 23 -12.55 8.87 21.68
N SER A 24 -12.58 9.54 20.54
CA SER A 24 -13.41 9.11 19.43
C SER A 24 -12.95 7.75 18.89
N ARG A 25 -13.83 7.03 18.21
CA ARG A 25 -13.49 5.72 17.60
C ARG A 25 -12.30 5.80 16.65
N ALA A 26 -12.18 6.86 15.89
CA ALA A 26 -11.06 7.08 14.97
C ALA A 26 -9.73 7.24 15.72
N GLU A 27 -9.72 8.01 16.83
CA GLU A 27 -8.53 8.18 17.67
C GLU A 27 -8.13 6.88 18.36
N GLU A 28 -9.10 6.08 18.83
CA GLU A 28 -8.82 4.76 19.40
C GLU A 28 -8.16 3.82 18.40
N ILE A 29 -8.66 3.78 17.17
CA ILE A 29 -8.10 2.98 16.09
C ILE A 29 -6.68 3.44 15.76
N GLN A 30 -6.48 4.75 15.58
CA GLN A 30 -5.17 5.32 15.31
C GLN A 30 -4.17 4.94 16.41
N LEU A 31 -4.54 5.13 17.67
CA LEU A 31 -3.69 4.77 18.82
C LEU A 31 -3.40 3.28 18.88
N ALA A 32 -4.39 2.43 18.54
CA ALA A 32 -4.21 0.98 18.53
C ALA A 32 -3.24 0.55 17.44
N VAL A 33 -3.33 1.13 16.23
CA VAL A 33 -2.38 0.89 15.14
C VAL A 33 -0.97 1.34 15.54
N GLU A 34 -0.84 2.54 16.08
CA GLU A 34 0.43 3.08 16.56
C GLU A 34 1.10 2.19 17.60
N ASN A 35 0.34 1.77 18.62
CA ASN A 35 0.82 0.88 19.67
C ASN A 35 1.22 -0.49 19.14
N HIS A 36 0.49 -1.00 18.13
CA HIS A 36 0.83 -2.26 17.49
C HIS A 36 2.19 -2.17 16.80
N TYR A 37 2.42 -1.14 15.96
CA TYR A 37 3.71 -0.94 15.30
C TYR A 37 4.85 -0.70 16.29
N LYS A 38 4.64 0.10 17.33
CA LYS A 38 5.63 0.29 18.41
C LYS A 38 6.02 -1.03 19.08
N SER A 39 5.03 -1.88 19.37
CA SER A 39 5.28 -3.17 20.00
C SER A 39 6.06 -4.12 19.10
N VAL A 40 5.71 -4.20 17.81
CA VAL A 40 6.36 -5.06 16.84
C VAL A 40 7.79 -4.60 16.58
N VAL A 41 8.01 -3.30 16.40
CA VAL A 41 9.33 -2.71 16.21
C VAL A 41 10.21 -2.89 17.44
N LYS A 42 9.67 -2.68 18.65
CA LYS A 42 10.39 -2.96 19.88
C LYS A 42 10.85 -4.42 19.96
N ALA A 43 9.97 -5.37 19.67
CA ALA A 43 10.31 -6.79 19.68
C ALA A 43 11.39 -7.14 18.62
N ALA A 44 11.37 -6.47 17.47
CA ALA A 44 12.40 -6.62 16.44
C ALA A 44 13.75 -6.10 16.93
N ILE A 45 13.79 -4.92 17.55
CA ILE A 45 15.01 -4.30 18.10
C ILE A 45 15.59 -5.18 19.22
N ASP A 46 14.74 -5.63 20.14
CA ASP A 46 15.17 -6.52 21.24
C ASP A 46 15.81 -7.82 20.68
N ARG A 47 15.30 -8.31 19.55
CA ARG A 47 15.80 -9.52 18.89
C ARG A 47 17.09 -9.30 18.11
N MET A 48 17.29 -8.09 17.55
CA MET A 48 18.53 -7.70 16.88
C MET A 48 19.70 -7.56 17.86
N GLY A 49 19.44 -7.19 19.11
CA GLY A 49 20.47 -6.93 20.11
C GLY A 49 21.41 -5.81 19.68
N ALA A 50 22.72 -6.05 19.80
CA ALA A 50 23.73 -5.06 19.43
C ALA A 50 23.98 -4.93 17.92
N LYS A 51 23.38 -5.79 17.08
CA LYS A 51 23.57 -5.76 15.62
C LYS A 51 22.64 -4.74 14.99
N ARG A 52 23.20 -3.71 14.35
CA ARG A 52 22.41 -2.82 13.51
C ARG A 52 22.28 -3.42 12.10
N VAL A 53 21.10 -3.86 11.78
CA VAL A 53 20.73 -4.37 10.45
C VAL A 53 19.47 -3.63 9.98
N PRO A 54 19.20 -3.57 8.67
CA PRO A 54 17.99 -2.92 8.16
C PRO A 54 16.71 -3.49 8.79
N LEU A 55 15.85 -2.59 9.24
CA LEU A 55 14.53 -2.88 9.81
C LEU A 55 13.45 -2.46 8.82
N ILE A 56 12.76 -3.44 8.28
CA ILE A 56 11.68 -3.25 7.31
C ILE A 56 10.35 -3.53 8.01
N ALA A 57 9.36 -2.68 7.82
CA ALA A 57 8.00 -2.97 8.25
C ALA A 57 7.06 -3.03 7.04
N THR A 58 6.09 -3.93 7.12
CA THR A 58 5.00 -3.98 6.14
C THR A 58 3.69 -3.56 6.80
N GLY A 59 2.67 -3.30 5.98
CA GLY A 59 1.33 -3.02 6.45
C GLY A 59 0.33 -2.99 5.30
N HIS A 60 -0.96 -3.08 5.64
CA HIS A 60 -2.05 -2.96 4.68
C HIS A 60 -3.10 -2.02 5.26
N LEU A 61 -2.93 -0.72 5.04
CA LEU A 61 -3.77 0.33 5.59
C LEU A 61 -3.60 1.64 4.78
N PHE A 62 -4.50 2.59 4.96
CA PHE A 62 -4.42 3.90 4.34
C PHE A 62 -3.72 4.91 5.24
N THR A 63 -2.73 5.65 4.71
CA THR A 63 -2.06 6.73 5.44
C THR A 63 -2.31 8.07 4.77
N VAL A 64 -2.51 9.14 5.58
CA VAL A 64 -2.50 10.52 5.11
C VAL A 64 -1.07 11.06 5.08
N GLY A 65 -0.79 11.89 4.11
CA GLY A 65 0.56 12.42 3.79
C GLY A 65 0.89 12.20 2.32
N SER A 66 -0.07 11.64 1.61
CA SER A 66 -0.07 11.54 0.15
C SER A 66 -0.25 12.94 -0.47
N PRO A 67 0.38 13.24 -1.62
CA PRO A 67 -0.02 14.40 -2.40
C PRO A 67 -1.53 14.30 -2.65
N LYS A 68 -2.26 15.39 -2.40
CA LYS A 68 -3.67 15.52 -2.77
C LYS A 68 -3.78 15.44 -4.29
N GLY A 69 -3.96 14.24 -4.81
CA GLY A 69 -4.28 13.97 -6.19
C GLY A 69 -5.71 13.44 -6.25
N GLU A 70 -6.43 13.80 -7.26
CA GLU A 70 -7.87 13.55 -7.47
C GLU A 70 -8.25 12.06 -7.51
N ASP A 71 -7.28 11.15 -7.43
CA ASP A 71 -7.48 9.70 -7.60
C ASP A 71 -7.55 8.89 -6.28
N VAL A 72 -7.46 9.53 -5.13
CA VAL A 72 -7.70 8.84 -3.85
C VAL A 72 -9.17 8.98 -3.50
N ASN A 73 -9.98 8.15 -4.13
CA ASN A 73 -11.40 8.06 -3.85
C ASN A 73 -11.58 7.70 -2.37
N GLU A 74 -12.38 8.48 -1.64
CA GLU A 74 -12.75 8.23 -0.23
C GLU A 74 -13.34 6.83 0.02
N LEU A 75 -13.75 6.14 -1.06
CA LEU A 75 -14.22 4.74 -1.08
C LEU A 75 -13.17 3.71 -0.62
N TYR A 76 -11.87 4.07 -0.59
CA TYR A 76 -10.79 3.17 -0.16
C TYR A 76 -10.34 3.38 1.29
N ILE A 77 -11.01 4.23 2.03
CA ILE A 77 -10.80 4.34 3.48
C ILE A 77 -11.47 3.12 4.10
N GLY A 78 -10.69 2.07 4.29
CA GLY A 78 -11.15 0.85 4.96
C GLY A 78 -11.64 1.14 6.38
N ALA A 79 -12.15 0.12 7.05
CA ALA A 79 -12.75 0.22 8.40
C ALA A 79 -11.85 0.92 9.45
N THR A 80 -10.55 0.94 9.23
CA THR A 80 -9.57 1.60 10.13
C THR A 80 -9.39 3.11 9.89
N GLY A 81 -10.02 3.69 8.84
CA GLY A 81 -9.80 5.11 8.49
C GLY A 81 -8.37 5.41 8.03
N ALA A 82 -8.09 6.70 7.80
CA ALA A 82 -6.76 7.16 7.42
C ALA A 82 -5.91 7.41 8.67
N VAL A 83 -4.71 6.83 8.72
CA VAL A 83 -3.75 7.10 9.80
C VAL A 83 -2.62 8.02 9.32
N PRO A 84 -2.15 8.95 10.15
CA PRO A 84 -1.04 9.81 9.77
C PRO A 84 0.29 9.03 9.72
N VAL A 85 1.17 9.37 8.79
CA VAL A 85 2.44 8.66 8.58
C VAL A 85 3.38 8.72 9.79
N ASN A 86 3.25 9.71 10.63
CA ASN A 86 4.08 9.90 11.83
C ASN A 86 3.79 8.94 12.98
N ILE A 87 2.76 8.08 12.86
CA ILE A 87 2.51 7.01 13.85
C ILE A 87 3.54 5.87 13.77
N PHE A 88 4.18 5.73 12.61
CA PHE A 88 5.17 4.66 12.44
C PHE A 88 6.49 5.03 13.12
N PRO A 89 7.09 4.10 13.90
CA PRO A 89 8.36 4.33 14.55
C PRO A 89 9.47 4.76 13.59
N SER A 90 10.30 5.71 14.01
CA SER A 90 11.42 6.24 13.23
C SER A 90 12.54 5.22 12.99
N GLU A 91 12.57 4.17 13.80
CA GLU A 91 13.53 3.08 13.70
C GLU A 91 13.32 2.18 12.47
N ILE A 92 12.16 2.30 11.82
CA ILE A 92 11.87 1.58 10.56
C ILE A 92 12.69 2.24 9.44
N ASP A 93 13.62 1.50 8.87
CA ASP A 93 14.43 1.96 7.75
C ASP A 93 13.63 2.01 6.45
N TYR A 94 12.73 1.04 6.23
CA TYR A 94 11.85 1.01 5.06
C TYR A 94 10.45 0.54 5.43
N LEU A 95 9.44 1.33 5.06
CA LEU A 95 8.02 1.01 5.27
C LEU A 95 7.36 0.67 3.93
N ALA A 96 6.97 -0.59 3.76
CA ALA A 96 6.31 -1.12 2.59
C ALA A 96 4.80 -1.31 2.87
N LEU A 97 3.98 -0.41 2.36
CA LEU A 97 2.53 -0.45 2.56
C LEU A 97 1.79 -1.01 1.33
N GLY A 98 0.76 -1.79 1.59
CA GLY A 98 -0.29 -2.16 0.66
C GLY A 98 -1.59 -1.44 0.96
N HIS A 99 -2.61 -1.65 0.18
CA HIS A 99 -3.96 -1.07 0.18
C HIS A 99 -4.20 -0.16 -1.02
N ILE A 100 -3.31 0.79 -1.28
CA ILE A 100 -3.40 1.66 -2.44
C ILE A 100 -2.83 0.94 -3.66
N HIS A 101 -3.60 0.86 -4.75
CA HIS A 101 -3.24 0.11 -5.96
C HIS A 101 -2.31 0.89 -6.91
N ARG A 102 -1.98 2.13 -6.57
CA ARG A 102 -1.06 2.98 -7.29
C ARG A 102 0.25 3.13 -6.50
N ALA A 103 1.38 3.04 -7.21
CA ALA A 103 2.68 3.25 -6.59
C ALA A 103 2.91 4.72 -6.27
N TYR A 104 3.32 5.02 -5.05
CA TYR A 104 3.78 6.36 -4.66
C TYR A 104 4.57 6.35 -3.35
N SER A 105 5.35 7.42 -3.13
CA SER A 105 6.09 7.64 -1.89
C SER A 105 5.33 8.61 -1.00
N ILE A 106 5.09 8.22 0.25
CA ILE A 106 4.29 8.98 1.20
C ILE A 106 5.05 10.24 1.61
N GLY A 107 4.43 11.41 1.39
CA GLY A 107 5.07 12.69 1.69
C GLY A 107 6.36 12.98 0.91
N GLY A 108 6.64 12.22 -0.18
CA GLY A 108 7.88 12.31 -0.93
C GLY A 108 9.06 11.54 -0.31
N ASP A 109 8.85 10.84 0.81
CA ASP A 109 9.86 10.01 1.44
C ASP A 109 10.00 8.67 0.69
N LYS A 110 11.16 8.48 0.06
CA LYS A 110 11.47 7.26 -0.71
C LYS A 110 11.57 5.99 0.14
N THR A 111 11.62 6.11 1.46
CA THR A 111 11.64 4.98 2.39
C THR A 111 10.27 4.63 2.95
N ARG A 112 9.22 5.38 2.61
CA ARG A 112 7.83 5.20 3.05
C ARG A 112 6.94 5.08 1.81
N ASN A 113 6.55 3.85 1.45
CA ASN A 113 6.04 3.60 0.11
C ASN A 113 4.82 2.71 0.06
N TYR A 114 3.95 3.01 -0.92
CA TYR A 114 3.04 2.06 -1.53
C TYR A 114 3.66 1.59 -2.85
N CYS A 115 3.79 0.29 -3.04
CA CYS A 115 4.21 -0.30 -4.31
C CYS A 115 3.08 -0.31 -5.34
N GLY A 116 1.84 -0.30 -4.88
CA GLY A 116 0.67 -0.53 -5.73
C GLY A 116 0.40 -2.01 -5.97
N ALA A 117 -0.57 -2.29 -6.83
CA ALA A 117 -0.83 -3.63 -7.32
C ALA A 117 0.02 -3.91 -8.57
N PRO A 118 0.65 -5.10 -8.70
CA PRO A 118 1.50 -5.41 -9.86
C PRO A 118 0.71 -5.63 -11.16
N ILE A 119 -0.60 -5.82 -11.04
CA ILE A 119 -1.53 -5.94 -12.18
C ILE A 119 -2.72 -5.00 -11.96
N PRO A 120 -3.45 -4.58 -13.00
CA PRO A 120 -4.72 -3.87 -12.84
C PRO A 120 -5.76 -4.76 -12.14
N LEU A 121 -6.38 -4.27 -11.08
CA LEU A 121 -7.45 -4.95 -10.35
C LEU A 121 -8.84 -4.41 -10.72
N THR A 122 -8.90 -3.23 -11.33
CA THR A 122 -10.14 -2.58 -11.79
C THR A 122 -9.95 -2.02 -13.21
N PHE A 123 -11.05 -1.76 -13.91
CA PHE A 123 -11.01 -1.13 -15.23
C PHE A 123 -10.43 0.29 -15.20
N GLU A 124 -10.56 1.00 -14.08
CA GLU A 124 -9.98 2.33 -13.88
C GLU A 124 -8.44 2.28 -13.89
N GLU A 125 -7.89 1.14 -13.48
CA GLU A 125 -6.46 0.90 -13.44
C GLU A 125 -5.87 0.39 -14.78
N ALA A 126 -6.70 0.10 -15.78
CA ALA A 126 -6.30 -0.53 -17.04
C ALA A 126 -5.15 0.19 -17.76
N ASN A 127 -5.13 1.51 -17.67
CA ASN A 127 -4.13 2.36 -18.32
C ASN A 127 -2.98 2.76 -17.40
N LEU A 128 -3.02 2.40 -16.11
CA LEU A 128 -1.94 2.71 -15.18
C LEU A 128 -0.72 1.82 -15.43
N GLU A 129 0.45 2.42 -15.36
CA GLU A 129 1.70 1.67 -15.30
C GLU A 129 1.80 0.97 -13.96
N LYS A 130 2.10 -0.32 -14.00
CA LYS A 130 2.29 -1.16 -12.83
C LYS A 130 3.76 -1.43 -12.63
N LEU A 131 4.19 -1.45 -11.38
CA LEU A 131 5.58 -1.63 -11.03
C LEU A 131 5.74 -2.45 -9.75
N VAL A 132 6.95 -2.95 -9.54
CA VAL A 132 7.44 -3.42 -8.25
C VAL A 132 8.66 -2.59 -7.86
N ARG A 133 8.94 -2.51 -6.56
CA ARG A 133 10.08 -1.77 -6.03
C ARG A 133 11.17 -2.70 -5.57
N LEU A 134 12.35 -2.53 -6.14
CA LEU A 134 13.57 -3.14 -5.65
C LEU A 134 14.21 -2.19 -4.63
N VAL A 135 14.50 -2.72 -3.44
CA VAL A 135 15.08 -1.94 -2.36
C VAL A 135 16.41 -2.55 -1.95
N ASP A 136 17.49 -1.82 -2.18
CA ASP A 136 18.85 -2.22 -1.80
C ASP A 136 19.28 -1.44 -0.57
N PHE A 137 19.71 -2.17 0.46
CA PHE A 137 20.24 -1.59 1.69
C PHE A 137 21.77 -1.59 1.66
N GLU A 138 22.34 -0.47 1.33
CA GLU A 138 23.78 -0.23 1.42
C GLU A 138 24.16 0.33 2.80
N PRO A 139 25.44 0.34 3.19
CA PRO A 139 25.85 0.80 4.53
C PRO A 139 25.39 2.22 4.86
N ASP A 140 25.41 3.12 3.87
CA ASP A 140 25.14 4.55 4.05
C ASP A 140 23.89 5.04 3.32
N GLU A 141 23.23 4.18 2.56
CA GLU A 141 22.11 4.59 1.71
C GLU A 141 21.10 3.45 1.51
N ILE A 142 19.81 3.83 1.38
CA ILE A 142 18.75 2.93 0.91
C ILE A 142 18.40 3.34 -0.52
N LYS A 143 18.68 2.47 -1.47
CA LYS A 143 18.34 2.67 -2.88
C LYS A 143 17.01 2.03 -3.20
N VAL A 144 16.11 2.80 -3.80
CA VAL A 144 14.81 2.33 -4.25
C VAL A 144 14.71 2.51 -5.75
N ALA A 145 14.53 1.42 -6.46
CA ALA A 145 14.36 1.41 -7.92
C ALA A 145 12.98 0.85 -8.29
N ASP A 146 12.30 1.54 -9.17
CA ASP A 146 11.02 1.12 -9.72
C ASP A 146 11.28 0.23 -10.96
N ILE A 147 10.78 -0.99 -10.92
CA ILE A 147 10.85 -1.96 -12.02
C ILE A 147 9.46 -2.12 -12.60
N GLN A 148 9.30 -1.76 -13.87
CA GLN A 148 8.02 -1.85 -14.54
C GLN A 148 7.59 -3.30 -14.73
N VAL A 149 6.33 -3.61 -14.39
CA VAL A 149 5.74 -4.92 -14.64
C VAL A 149 5.19 -4.96 -16.06
N PRO A 150 5.59 -5.95 -16.86
CA PRO A 150 5.03 -6.12 -18.20
C PRO A 150 3.51 -6.35 -18.15
N LYS A 151 2.79 -5.81 -19.11
CA LYS A 151 1.35 -6.09 -19.26
C LYS A 151 1.18 -7.45 -19.93
N PHE A 152 0.80 -8.47 -19.15
CA PHE A 152 0.52 -9.83 -19.65
C PHE A 152 -0.91 -9.95 -20.19
N ASP A 153 -1.84 -9.26 -19.55
CA ASP A 153 -3.25 -9.21 -19.91
C ASP A 153 -3.70 -7.74 -19.93
N ARG A 154 -4.55 -7.40 -20.88
CA ARG A 154 -5.05 -6.06 -21.07
C ARG A 154 -6.53 -5.97 -20.70
N LEU A 155 -6.85 -5.14 -19.72
CA LEU A 155 -8.24 -4.79 -19.41
C LEU A 155 -8.73 -3.72 -20.39
N VAL A 156 -9.89 -3.95 -21.01
CA VAL A 156 -10.50 -2.99 -21.92
C VAL A 156 -11.96 -2.80 -21.57
N SER A 157 -12.36 -1.55 -21.33
CA SER A 157 -13.77 -1.18 -21.19
C SER A 157 -14.32 -0.74 -22.54
N VAL A 158 -15.42 -1.35 -22.97
CA VAL A 158 -16.11 -1.00 -24.22
C VAL A 158 -17.50 -0.50 -23.88
N GLN A 159 -17.83 0.70 -24.34
CA GLN A 159 -19.15 1.34 -24.16
C GLN A 159 -19.70 1.79 -25.49
N GLY A 160 -21.03 1.74 -25.65
CA GLY A 160 -21.73 2.19 -26.85
C GLY A 160 -23.05 1.43 -27.05
N SER A 161 -23.65 1.61 -28.23
CA SER A 161 -24.77 0.81 -28.70
C SER A 161 -24.36 -0.66 -28.92
N GLN A 162 -25.31 -1.55 -29.02
CA GLN A 162 -25.04 -2.98 -29.28
C GLN A 162 -24.20 -3.20 -30.53
N THR A 163 -24.45 -2.41 -31.60
CA THR A 163 -23.68 -2.51 -32.85
C THR A 163 -22.25 -2.07 -32.68
N GLU A 164 -22.02 -0.95 -31.99
CA GLU A 164 -20.70 -0.41 -31.70
C GLU A 164 -19.88 -1.35 -30.82
N ILE A 165 -20.49 -1.90 -29.78
CA ILE A 165 -19.84 -2.88 -28.89
C ILE A 165 -19.47 -4.12 -29.69
N SER A 166 -20.41 -4.69 -30.52
CA SER A 166 -20.13 -5.87 -31.33
C SER A 166 -18.97 -5.64 -32.31
N THR A 167 -18.91 -4.47 -32.93
CA THR A 167 -17.84 -4.11 -33.86
C THR A 167 -16.52 -4.02 -33.09
N LYS A 168 -16.49 -3.33 -31.96
CA LYS A 168 -15.28 -3.15 -31.14
C LYS A 168 -14.74 -4.46 -30.61
N LEU A 169 -15.62 -5.37 -30.13
CA LEU A 169 -15.21 -6.69 -29.67
C LEU A 169 -14.59 -7.54 -30.79
N LYS A 170 -15.10 -7.45 -32.05
CA LYS A 170 -14.50 -8.13 -33.20
C LYS A 170 -13.11 -7.57 -33.53
N GLU A 171 -12.92 -6.25 -33.46
CA GLU A 171 -11.62 -5.64 -33.64
C GLU A 171 -10.61 -6.10 -32.60
N LEU A 172 -11.03 -6.14 -31.32
CA LEU A 172 -10.19 -6.60 -30.20
C LEU A 172 -9.84 -8.08 -30.30
N ALA A 173 -10.79 -8.94 -30.70
CA ALA A 173 -10.57 -10.36 -30.87
C ALA A 173 -9.58 -10.72 -31.98
N GLY A 174 -9.29 -9.79 -32.90
CA GLY A 174 -8.26 -9.95 -33.94
C GLY A 174 -6.85 -9.52 -33.51
N GLN A 175 -6.66 -9.07 -32.29
CA GLN A 175 -5.35 -8.70 -31.74
C GLN A 175 -4.73 -9.91 -31.03
N ASP A 176 -3.41 -10.12 -31.23
CA ASP A 176 -2.68 -11.23 -30.60
C ASP A 176 -2.47 -11.06 -29.09
N GLU A 177 -2.91 -9.93 -28.53
CA GLU A 177 -2.82 -9.65 -27.11
C GLU A 177 -4.00 -10.29 -26.36
N LYS A 178 -3.70 -10.93 -25.23
CA LYS A 178 -4.71 -11.43 -24.31
C LYS A 178 -5.48 -10.28 -23.69
N ILE A 179 -6.78 -10.21 -23.95
CA ILE A 179 -7.70 -9.14 -23.48
C ILE A 179 -8.69 -9.78 -22.51
N LEU A 180 -8.85 -9.17 -21.35
CA LEU A 180 -9.82 -9.51 -20.31
C LEU A 180 -10.93 -8.47 -20.23
#